data_453651f3d49c1f126831fc8c758fa59e
#
_entry.id   453651f3d49c1f126831fc8c758fa59e
#
_cell.length_a   1.000
_cell.length_b   1.000
_cell.length_c   1.000
_cell.angle_alpha   90.00
_cell.angle_beta   90.00
_cell.angle_gamma   90.00
#
_symmetry.space_group_name_H-M   'P 1'
#
loop_
_entity.id
_entity.type
_entity.pdbx_description
1 polymer ?
#
loop_
_entity_poly.entity_id
_entity_poly.type
_entity_poly.pdbx_seq_one_letter_code
_entity_poly.pdbx_strand_id
1 'polypeptide(L)'
;MKKLGKFYKEHRVFTILMSIVIVCVVLIATVLFRLFYDSKKGKYGDRLEGIEKVKLEEKRLDDMESKILAEKDVKVAEFNVQGKIVYITITFDGEESLVEAESTAQKSLEYFSEEEKAFYDFHFTLKKASTETDAGFLISGAKNKNGTGFSWNNNRPVTPKEETAG
;
A
#
# COMPACT_ATOMS: atom_id res chain seq x y z
N MET A 1 -23.04 -27.30 -48.65
CA MET A 1 -24.23 -26.52 -48.24
C MET A 1 -25.56 -27.20 -48.46
N LYS A 2 -25.78 -28.01 -49.53
CA LYS A 2 -27.06 -28.69 -49.80
C LYS A 2 -27.45 -29.77 -48.75
N LYS A 3 -26.47 -30.41 -48.06
CA LYS A 3 -26.77 -31.45 -47.04
C LYS A 3 -27.34 -30.88 -45.73
N LEU A 4 -26.91 -29.68 -45.31
CA LEU A 4 -27.40 -28.99 -44.12
C LEU A 4 -28.88 -28.54 -44.26
N GLY A 5 -29.27 -28.08 -45.45
CA GLY A 5 -30.66 -27.70 -45.72
C GLY A 5 -31.64 -28.86 -45.71
N LYS A 6 -31.17 -30.08 -46.07
CA LYS A 6 -31.98 -31.29 -46.03
C LYS A 6 -32.20 -31.78 -44.60
N PHE A 7 -31.14 -31.76 -43.78
CA PHE A 7 -31.20 -32.09 -42.37
C PHE A 7 -32.11 -31.13 -41.57
N TYR A 8 -32.07 -29.82 -41.88
CA TYR A 8 -32.94 -28.83 -41.28
C TYR A 8 -34.43 -29.10 -41.56
N LYS A 9 -34.78 -29.54 -42.78
CA LYS A 9 -36.15 -29.84 -43.13
C LYS A 9 -36.67 -31.12 -42.48
N GLU A 10 -35.86 -32.14 -42.34
CA GLU A 10 -36.21 -33.43 -41.73
C GLU A 10 -36.27 -33.37 -40.19
N HIS A 11 -35.41 -32.54 -39.55
CA HIS A 11 -35.31 -32.45 -38.08
C HIS A 11 -35.46 -31.02 -37.54
N ARG A 12 -36.52 -30.36 -37.95
CA ARG A 12 -36.76 -28.95 -37.65
C ARG A 12 -36.73 -28.63 -36.17
N VAL A 13 -37.40 -29.41 -35.34
CA VAL A 13 -37.46 -29.22 -33.88
C VAL A 13 -36.11 -29.43 -33.24
N PHE A 14 -35.39 -30.48 -33.67
CA PHE A 14 -34.04 -30.76 -33.15
C PHE A 14 -33.04 -29.64 -33.48
N THR A 15 -33.10 -29.09 -34.69
CA THR A 15 -32.20 -28.01 -35.12
C THR A 15 -32.48 -26.73 -34.33
N ILE A 16 -33.74 -26.40 -34.04
CA ILE A 16 -34.12 -25.25 -33.21
C ILE A 16 -33.60 -25.45 -31.78
N LEU A 17 -33.81 -26.64 -31.21
CA LEU A 17 -33.31 -26.96 -29.85
C LEU A 17 -31.80 -26.85 -29.77
N MET A 18 -31.05 -27.40 -30.73
CA MET A 18 -29.59 -27.30 -30.79
C MET A 18 -29.13 -25.84 -30.95
N SER A 19 -29.83 -25.02 -31.73
CA SER A 19 -29.50 -23.60 -31.87
C SER A 19 -29.65 -22.86 -30.54
N ILE A 20 -30.70 -23.13 -29.77
CA ILE A 20 -30.93 -22.56 -28.46
C ILE A 20 -29.80 -22.96 -27.51
N VAL A 21 -29.41 -24.25 -27.48
CA VAL A 21 -28.29 -24.72 -26.64
C VAL A 21 -26.99 -24.02 -26.99
N ILE A 22 -26.69 -23.90 -28.30
CA ILE A 22 -25.46 -23.19 -28.72
C ILE A 22 -25.45 -21.72 -28.25
N VAL A 23 -26.59 -21.02 -28.41
CA VAL A 23 -26.72 -19.64 -27.94
C VAL A 23 -26.52 -19.55 -26.42
N CYS A 24 -27.10 -20.45 -25.64
CA CYS A 24 -26.93 -20.51 -24.20
C CYS A 24 -25.44 -20.75 -23.80
N VAL A 25 -24.77 -21.69 -24.48
CA VAL A 25 -23.37 -21.96 -24.24
C VAL A 25 -22.47 -20.73 -24.53
N VAL A 26 -22.73 -20.04 -25.64
CA VAL A 26 -22.01 -18.81 -25.99
C VAL A 26 -22.25 -17.71 -24.98
N LEU A 27 -23.47 -17.53 -24.48
CA LEU A 27 -23.80 -16.56 -23.45
C LEU A 27 -23.06 -16.88 -22.13
N ILE A 28 -23.12 -18.14 -21.69
CA ILE A 28 -22.40 -18.60 -20.48
C ILE A 28 -20.89 -18.39 -20.64
N ALA A 29 -20.33 -18.78 -21.79
CA ALA A 29 -18.90 -18.58 -22.05
C ALA A 29 -18.49 -17.09 -22.02
N THR A 30 -19.34 -16.22 -22.56
CA THR A 30 -19.08 -14.76 -22.57
C THR A 30 -19.13 -14.19 -21.16
N VAL A 31 -20.08 -14.61 -20.32
CA VAL A 31 -20.17 -14.19 -18.92
C VAL A 31 -18.97 -14.70 -18.12
N LEU A 32 -18.61 -15.97 -18.27
CA LEU A 32 -17.44 -16.54 -17.61
C LEU A 32 -16.15 -15.82 -18.04
N PHE A 33 -16.00 -15.56 -19.35
CA PHE A 33 -14.83 -14.85 -19.86
C PHE A 33 -14.72 -13.44 -19.26
N ARG A 34 -15.83 -12.71 -19.15
CA ARG A 34 -15.85 -11.41 -18.47
C ARG A 34 -15.49 -11.53 -16.99
N LEU A 35 -16.06 -12.47 -16.27
CA LEU A 35 -15.76 -12.69 -14.86
C LEU A 35 -14.27 -13.04 -14.64
N PHE A 36 -13.71 -13.92 -15.49
CA PHE A 36 -12.28 -14.27 -15.40
C PHE A 36 -11.37 -13.14 -15.86
N TYR A 37 -11.79 -12.30 -16.79
CA TYR A 37 -11.00 -11.16 -17.25
C TYR A 37 -11.01 -10.01 -16.23
N ASP A 38 -12.16 -9.71 -15.65
CA ASP A 38 -12.28 -8.73 -14.55
C ASP A 38 -11.62 -9.24 -13.25
N SER A 39 -11.58 -10.55 -13.02
CA SER A 39 -10.90 -11.16 -11.88
C SER A 39 -9.36 -11.03 -11.92
N LYS A 40 -8.79 -10.68 -13.09
CA LYS A 40 -7.35 -10.31 -13.21
C LYS A 40 -7.04 -8.92 -12.65
N LYS A 41 -8.04 -8.07 -12.44
CA LYS A 41 -7.92 -6.90 -11.57
C LYS A 41 -7.83 -7.43 -10.14
N GLY A 42 -6.60 -7.42 -9.58
CA GLY A 42 -6.29 -8.02 -8.30
C GLY A 42 -7.27 -7.57 -7.21
N LYS A 43 -7.35 -8.34 -6.11
CA LYS A 43 -8.21 -8.12 -4.93
C LYS A 43 -8.17 -6.66 -4.39
N TYR A 44 -7.20 -5.87 -4.81
CA TYR A 44 -6.97 -4.48 -4.45
C TYR A 44 -7.39 -3.47 -5.54
N GLY A 45 -8.03 -3.90 -6.63
CA GLY A 45 -8.42 -3.04 -7.75
C GLY A 45 -7.21 -2.33 -8.39
N ASP A 46 -7.39 -1.08 -8.80
CA ASP A 46 -6.33 -0.26 -9.44
C ASP A 46 -5.32 0.33 -8.42
N ARG A 47 -5.43 -0.05 -7.13
CA ARG A 47 -4.55 0.46 -6.06
C ARG A 47 -3.07 0.14 -6.27
N LEU A 48 -2.74 -0.89 -7.01
CA LEU A 48 -1.37 -1.31 -7.31
C LEU A 48 -0.92 -0.92 -8.73
N GLU A 49 -1.79 -0.28 -9.52
CA GLU A 49 -1.44 0.12 -10.88
C GLU A 49 -0.22 1.05 -10.89
N GLY A 50 0.78 0.71 -11.70
CA GLY A 50 2.02 1.46 -11.83
C GLY A 50 3.12 1.16 -10.80
N ILE A 51 2.88 0.30 -9.79
CA ILE A 51 3.88 -0.06 -8.78
C ILE A 51 5.13 -0.74 -9.40
N GLU A 52 4.96 -1.40 -10.55
CA GLU A 52 6.06 -2.03 -11.29
C GLU A 52 7.02 -1.00 -11.90
N LYS A 53 6.54 0.23 -12.15
CA LYS A 53 7.32 1.32 -12.77
C LYS A 53 8.09 2.12 -11.73
N VAL A 54 7.54 2.25 -10.51
CA VAL A 54 8.10 3.05 -9.41
C VAL A 54 8.37 2.13 -8.22
N LYS A 55 9.11 1.04 -8.46
CA LYS A 55 9.41 0.07 -7.41
C LYS A 55 10.52 0.57 -6.51
N LEU A 56 10.28 0.58 -5.20
CA LEU A 56 11.32 0.76 -4.20
C LEU A 56 11.99 -0.58 -3.91
N GLU A 57 13.28 -0.70 -4.22
CA GLU A 57 14.06 -1.91 -3.96
C GLU A 57 14.49 -1.94 -2.48
N GLU A 58 14.53 -3.15 -1.91
CA GLU A 58 14.90 -3.40 -0.51
C GLU A 58 16.27 -2.79 -0.16
N LYS A 59 17.28 -3.01 -1.01
CA LYS A 59 18.61 -2.43 -0.83
C LYS A 59 18.60 -0.90 -0.72
N ARG A 60 17.70 -0.23 -1.44
CA ARG A 60 17.57 1.23 -1.38
C ARG A 60 16.92 1.67 -0.08
N LEU A 61 15.98 0.89 0.45
CA LEU A 61 15.37 1.12 1.76
C LEU A 61 16.42 0.99 2.86
N ASP A 62 17.27 -0.05 2.81
CA ASP A 62 18.39 -0.25 3.76
C ASP A 62 19.38 0.94 3.73
N ASP A 63 19.68 1.46 2.52
CA ASP A 63 20.53 2.65 2.37
C ASP A 63 19.88 3.89 3.00
N MET A 64 18.55 4.04 2.90
CA MET A 64 17.80 5.14 3.52
C MET A 64 17.76 5.00 5.05
N GLU A 65 17.53 3.78 5.56
CA GLU A 65 17.59 3.47 6.98
C GLU A 65 18.95 3.85 7.57
N SER A 66 20.03 3.45 6.89
CA SER A 66 21.40 3.76 7.31
C SER A 66 21.67 5.27 7.37
N LYS A 67 21.08 6.06 6.45
CA LYS A 67 21.22 7.52 6.45
C LYS A 67 20.48 8.17 7.62
N ILE A 68 19.28 7.68 7.93
CA ILE A 68 18.51 8.21 9.05
C ILE A 68 19.13 7.79 10.39
N LEU A 69 19.67 6.56 10.48
CA LEU A 69 20.41 6.11 11.66
C LEU A 69 21.67 6.94 11.93
N ALA A 70 22.20 7.64 10.94
CA ALA A 70 23.34 8.56 11.12
C ALA A 70 22.92 9.95 11.63
N GLU A 71 21.62 10.27 11.64
CA GLU A 71 21.12 11.51 12.24
C GLU A 71 21.23 11.45 13.77
N LYS A 72 21.33 12.64 14.37
CA LYS A 72 21.49 12.77 15.80
C LYS A 72 20.31 12.15 16.56
N ASP A 73 20.60 11.47 17.65
CA ASP A 73 19.64 10.89 18.61
C ASP A 73 18.64 9.87 17.97
N VAL A 74 18.89 9.39 16.74
CA VAL A 74 18.13 8.29 16.13
C VAL A 74 18.71 6.96 16.58
N LYS A 75 17.87 6.13 17.20
CA LYS A 75 18.22 4.79 17.68
C LYS A 75 17.83 3.68 16.71
N VAL A 76 16.65 3.81 16.09
CA VAL A 76 16.12 2.84 15.13
C VAL A 76 15.42 3.58 14.01
N ALA A 77 15.66 3.17 12.78
CA ALA A 77 14.92 3.61 11.60
C ALA A 77 14.49 2.38 10.81
N GLU A 78 13.23 2.31 10.44
CA GLU A 78 12.66 1.20 9.70
C GLU A 78 11.80 1.73 8.57
N PHE A 79 12.01 1.20 7.36
CA PHE A 79 11.19 1.47 6.19
C PHE A 79 10.47 0.21 5.76
N ASN A 80 9.16 0.29 5.57
CA ASN A 80 8.35 -0.81 5.10
C ASN A 80 7.39 -0.32 4.00
N VAL A 81 7.37 -1.01 2.86
CA VAL A 81 6.50 -0.66 1.73
C VAL A 81 5.37 -1.65 1.62
N GLN A 82 4.14 -1.19 1.75
CA GLN A 82 2.95 -2.00 1.59
C GLN A 82 2.03 -1.39 0.51
N GLY A 83 2.07 -1.97 -0.68
CA GLY A 83 1.37 -1.40 -1.83
C GLY A 83 1.90 -0.02 -2.19
N LYS A 84 1.06 1.00 -2.18
CA LYS A 84 1.45 2.39 -2.44
C LYS A 84 1.63 3.23 -1.17
N ILE A 85 1.94 2.60 -0.06
CA ILE A 85 2.20 3.27 1.21
C ILE A 85 3.59 2.89 1.70
N VAL A 86 4.39 3.89 2.00
CA VAL A 86 5.69 3.74 2.67
C VAL A 86 5.50 4.07 4.15
N TYR A 87 5.72 3.08 5.00
CA TYR A 87 5.72 3.24 6.45
C TYR A 87 7.14 3.51 6.92
N ILE A 88 7.34 4.60 7.64
CA ILE A 88 8.61 5.02 8.18
C ILE A 88 8.47 5.10 9.70
N THR A 89 9.17 4.23 10.41
CA THR A 89 9.19 4.24 11.87
C THR A 89 10.57 4.70 12.33
N ILE A 90 10.62 5.80 13.11
CA ILE A 90 11.84 6.32 13.67
C ILE A 90 11.71 6.31 15.19
N THR A 91 12.66 5.67 15.86
CA THR A 91 12.75 5.65 17.32
C THR A 91 13.93 6.50 17.72
N PHE A 92 13.67 7.48 18.57
CA PHE A 92 14.66 8.40 19.10
C PHE A 92 15.12 7.98 20.50
N ASP A 93 16.35 8.39 20.82
CA ASP A 93 16.95 8.28 22.15
C ASP A 93 17.46 9.67 22.55
N GLY A 94 17.97 9.83 23.76
CA GLY A 94 18.55 11.11 24.19
C GLY A 94 17.52 12.22 24.45
N GLU A 95 17.92 13.47 24.17
CA GLU A 95 17.15 14.68 24.47
C GLU A 95 16.38 15.23 23.26
N GLU A 96 16.19 14.42 22.21
CA GLU A 96 15.49 14.87 21.00
C GLU A 96 14.09 15.41 21.31
N SER A 97 13.81 16.62 20.86
CA SER A 97 12.50 17.24 21.02
C SER A 97 11.53 16.76 19.93
N LEU A 98 10.22 16.89 20.18
CA LEU A 98 9.20 16.55 19.20
C LEU A 98 9.38 17.32 17.89
N VAL A 99 9.74 18.60 17.94
CA VAL A 99 9.93 19.45 16.76
C VAL A 99 11.13 18.98 15.92
N GLU A 100 12.21 18.59 16.58
CA GLU A 100 13.40 18.05 15.92
C GLU A 100 13.09 16.69 15.29
N ALA A 101 12.37 15.82 16.00
CA ALA A 101 11.91 14.53 15.48
C ALA A 101 11.02 14.68 14.22
N GLU A 102 10.08 15.64 14.24
CA GLU A 102 9.27 15.97 13.06
C GLU A 102 10.13 16.51 11.91
N SER A 103 11.13 17.32 12.20
CA SER A 103 12.09 17.82 11.20
C SER A 103 12.89 16.68 10.56
N THR A 104 13.37 15.72 11.37
CA THR A 104 14.09 14.53 10.89
C THR A 104 13.19 13.68 9.98
N ALA A 105 11.91 13.50 10.36
CA ALA A 105 10.94 12.81 9.51
C ALA A 105 10.70 13.55 8.19
N GLN A 106 10.64 14.88 8.20
CA GLN A 106 10.51 15.66 6.97
C GLN A 106 11.73 15.55 6.06
N LYS A 107 12.92 15.62 6.61
CA LYS A 107 14.18 15.44 5.88
C LYS A 107 14.28 14.06 5.23
N SER A 108 13.73 13.02 5.85
CA SER A 108 13.74 11.67 5.29
C SER A 108 13.05 11.58 3.91
N LEU A 109 12.12 12.48 3.60
CA LEU A 109 11.50 12.57 2.27
C LEU A 109 12.44 13.05 1.18
N GLU A 110 13.56 13.70 1.52
CA GLU A 110 14.56 14.13 0.55
C GLU A 110 15.29 12.94 -0.09
N TYR A 111 15.24 11.78 0.55
CA TYR A 111 15.81 10.54 0.01
C TYR A 111 14.95 9.92 -1.10
N PHE A 112 13.71 10.36 -1.24
CA PHE A 112 12.79 9.92 -2.29
C PHE A 112 12.81 10.89 -3.46
N SER A 113 12.77 10.34 -4.68
CA SER A 113 12.62 11.15 -5.89
C SER A 113 11.25 11.82 -5.96
N GLU A 114 11.11 12.86 -6.79
CA GLU A 114 9.81 13.53 -6.98
C GLU A 114 8.76 12.57 -7.56
N GLU A 115 9.18 11.63 -8.42
CA GLU A 115 8.30 10.61 -8.97
C GLU A 115 7.77 9.67 -7.88
N GLU A 116 8.62 9.24 -6.96
CA GLU A 116 8.23 8.41 -5.82
C GLU A 116 7.31 9.18 -4.85
N LYS A 117 7.63 10.43 -4.55
CA LYS A 117 6.79 11.31 -3.72
C LYS A 117 5.41 11.57 -4.32
N ALA A 118 5.30 11.57 -5.64
CA ALA A 118 4.03 11.70 -6.35
C ALA A 118 3.27 10.37 -6.48
N PHE A 119 3.95 9.24 -6.27
CA PHE A 119 3.36 7.91 -6.42
C PHE A 119 2.93 7.29 -5.10
N TYR A 120 3.75 7.44 -4.03
CA TYR A 120 3.52 6.85 -2.71
C TYR A 120 2.89 7.83 -1.72
N ASP A 121 2.03 7.28 -0.86
CA ASP A 121 1.64 7.93 0.39
C ASP A 121 2.64 7.53 1.48
N PHE A 122 3.01 8.46 2.35
CA PHE A 122 3.98 8.24 3.42
C PHE A 122 3.28 8.29 4.77
N HIS A 123 3.55 7.30 5.60
CA HIS A 123 3.04 7.21 6.95
C HIS A 123 4.21 7.12 7.93
N PHE A 124 4.29 8.09 8.82
CA PHE A 124 5.36 8.20 9.82
C PHE A 124 4.88 7.75 11.18
N THR A 125 5.76 7.07 11.91
CA THR A 125 5.58 6.79 13.34
C THR A 125 6.85 7.20 14.05
N LEU A 126 6.78 8.25 14.88
CA LEU A 126 7.90 8.76 15.66
C LEU A 126 7.71 8.36 17.10
N LYS A 127 8.73 7.76 17.69
CA LYS A 127 8.70 7.20 19.05
C LYS A 127 9.92 7.69 19.84
N LYS A 128 9.66 8.09 21.08
CA LYS A 128 10.70 8.32 22.10
C LYS A 128 10.18 7.76 23.42
N ALA A 129 10.99 6.92 24.08
CA ALA A 129 10.61 6.39 25.38
C ALA A 129 10.56 7.51 26.43
N SER A 130 9.66 7.38 27.41
CA SER A 130 9.68 8.25 28.58
C SER A 130 10.83 7.91 29.49
N THR A 131 11.40 8.92 30.12
CA THR A 131 12.41 8.81 31.19
C THR A 131 11.87 9.46 32.45
N GLU A 132 12.65 9.47 33.55
CA GLU A 132 12.26 10.17 34.78
C GLU A 132 12.07 11.69 34.60
N THR A 133 12.79 12.27 33.61
CA THR A 133 12.79 13.72 33.34
C THR A 133 12.08 14.14 32.08
N ASP A 134 11.72 13.17 31.19
CA ASP A 134 11.10 13.43 29.92
C ASP A 134 9.91 12.48 29.69
N ALA A 135 8.75 13.04 29.35
CA ALA A 135 7.52 12.27 29.10
C ALA A 135 7.58 11.43 27.82
N GLY A 136 8.61 11.60 26.97
CA GLY A 136 8.69 10.95 25.69
C GLY A 136 7.55 11.33 24.74
N PHE A 137 7.49 10.67 23.58
CA PHE A 137 6.38 10.86 22.64
C PHE A 137 6.11 9.64 21.78
N LEU A 138 4.88 9.53 21.31
CA LEU A 138 4.45 8.61 20.26
C LEU A 138 3.46 9.36 19.37
N ILE A 139 3.91 9.75 18.19
CA ILE A 139 3.08 10.44 17.23
C ILE A 139 3.08 9.73 15.89
N SER A 140 2.00 9.91 15.16
CA SER A 140 1.88 9.47 13.78
C SER A 140 1.66 10.67 12.88
N GLY A 141 2.31 10.65 11.73
CA GLY A 141 2.15 11.64 10.68
C GLY A 141 1.85 10.99 9.35
N ALA A 142 1.25 11.73 8.47
CA ALA A 142 1.01 11.30 7.12
C ALA A 142 1.30 12.41 6.12
N LYS A 143 1.87 12.03 4.97
CA LYS A 143 1.99 12.88 3.79
C LYS A 143 1.36 12.13 2.62
N ASN A 144 0.27 12.69 2.12
CA ASN A 144 -0.38 12.16 0.93
C ASN A 144 0.43 12.53 -0.33
N LYS A 145 0.49 11.64 -1.31
CA LYS A 145 1.15 11.87 -2.61
C LYS A 145 0.71 13.15 -3.32
N ASN A 146 -0.56 13.56 -3.15
CA ASN A 146 -1.12 14.77 -3.73
C ASN A 146 -1.05 15.99 -2.78
N GLY A 147 -0.57 15.79 -1.56
CA GLY A 147 -0.48 16.84 -0.54
C GLY A 147 0.90 17.52 -0.52
N THR A 148 0.91 18.80 -0.18
CA THR A 148 2.15 19.57 -0.02
C THR A 148 2.69 19.57 1.41
N GLY A 149 1.88 19.15 2.39
CA GLY A 149 2.21 19.23 3.80
C GLY A 149 2.02 17.88 4.52
N PHE A 150 2.51 17.87 5.76
CA PHE A 150 2.31 16.78 6.71
C PHE A 150 1.07 17.04 7.55
N SER A 151 0.39 15.94 7.91
CA SER A 151 -0.67 15.95 8.91
C SER A 151 -0.20 15.10 10.09
N TRP A 152 0.01 15.71 11.25
CA TRP A 152 0.40 15.05 12.48
C TRP A 152 -0.81 14.84 13.38
N ASN A 153 -0.86 13.71 14.10
CA ASN A 153 -1.85 13.52 15.16
C ASN A 153 -1.40 14.25 16.44
N ASN A 154 -2.32 14.35 17.41
CA ASN A 154 -1.98 14.90 18.72
C ASN A 154 -0.92 14.04 19.41
N ASN A 155 0.11 14.69 19.93
CA ASN A 155 1.13 14.05 20.75
C ASN A 155 0.46 13.43 22.00
N ARG A 156 0.66 12.13 22.18
CA ARG A 156 0.26 11.42 23.41
C ARG A 156 1.52 11.01 24.15
N PRO A 157 1.71 11.48 25.39
CA PRO A 157 2.83 11.03 26.19
C PRO A 157 2.75 9.50 26.35
N VAL A 158 3.89 8.85 26.29
CA VAL A 158 3.99 7.41 26.56
C VAL A 158 3.87 7.25 28.07
N THR A 159 2.73 6.77 28.56
CA THR A 159 2.60 6.38 29.96
C THR A 159 3.52 5.17 30.20
N PRO A 160 4.41 5.20 31.22
CA PRO A 160 5.17 4.02 31.62
C PRO A 160 4.17 2.88 31.90
N LYS A 161 4.43 1.69 31.36
CA LYS A 161 3.70 0.51 31.83
C LYS A 161 3.99 0.37 33.31
N GLU A 162 2.98 0.52 34.16
CA GLU A 162 3.06 -0.01 35.51
C GLU A 162 3.38 -1.51 35.37
N GLU A 163 4.56 -1.93 35.80
CA GLU A 163 4.84 -3.33 36.06
C GLU A 163 3.86 -3.74 37.15
N THR A 164 2.79 -4.41 36.77
CA THR A 164 1.96 -5.16 37.70
C THR A 164 2.85 -6.24 38.28
N ALA A 165 3.43 -5.93 39.44
CA ALA A 165 4.01 -6.90 40.35
C ALA A 165 2.88 -7.86 40.73
N GLY A 166 2.92 -9.08 40.17
CA GLY A 166 2.11 -10.22 40.53
C GLY A 166 2.95 -11.21 41.31
#